data_0a2567a9087db67f0932818c89c612ad
#
_entry.id   0a2567a9087db67f0932818c89c612ad
#
_cell.length_a   1.000
_cell.length_b   1.000
_cell.length_c   1.000
_cell.angle_alpha   90.00
_cell.angle_beta   90.00
_cell.angle_gamma   90.00
#
_symmetry.space_group_name_H-M   'P 1'
#
loop_
_entity.id
_entity.type
_entity.pdbx_description
1 polymer ?
#
loop_
_entity_poly.entity_id
_entity_poly.type
_entity_poly.pdbx_seq_one_letter_code
_entity_poly.pdbx_strand_id
1 'polypeptide(L)'
;MSAALLKPGRLMVAALAALSPLFLGQPQAHAASWGTPQTVNSWNTVSGRWTPNNELETYTPACVWYEGGTLVIKTYKSGNTYYSGRVESKALYGYGTYSFTANMPNGQGLLPAVWAAYLNPWLPEFDAAEIVGQNPNTVYQTSHDTNNAQTQFSKTNPAGWTNAFHRYSFTWWPDHIDFAVDGAVTGTKWYTTPPGVGMRFIVNTAVGGDWPGNPNDSTWATADGARYLKVSSITYTPYHP
;
A
#
# COMPACT_ATOMS: atom_id res chain seq x y z
N MET A 1 -61.52 43.21 -73.22
CA MET A 1 -62.02 42.81 -71.90
C MET A 1 -62.03 41.27 -71.88
N SER A 2 -61.05 40.67 -71.32
CA SER A 2 -60.96 39.21 -71.25
C SER A 2 -60.49 38.78 -69.84
N ALA A 3 -61.37 38.10 -69.15
CA ALA A 3 -61.11 37.62 -67.79
C ALA A 3 -60.38 36.34 -67.84
N ALA A 4 -59.19 36.28 -67.19
CA ALA A 4 -58.44 35.09 -67.05
C ALA A 4 -58.85 34.30 -65.78
N LEU A 5 -59.21 33.05 -65.99
CA LEU A 5 -59.47 32.08 -64.92
C LEU A 5 -58.27 31.63 -64.26
N LEU A 6 -58.22 31.77 -62.95
CA LEU A 6 -57.19 31.18 -62.07
C LEU A 6 -57.51 29.71 -61.75
N LYS A 7 -56.59 28.79 -61.98
CA LYS A 7 -56.64 27.37 -61.58
C LYS A 7 -56.26 27.21 -60.10
N PRO A 8 -56.88 26.31 -59.35
CA PRO A 8 -56.55 26.05 -57.94
C PRO A 8 -55.26 25.25 -57.83
N GLY A 9 -54.33 25.75 -57.01
CA GLY A 9 -53.07 25.08 -56.66
C GLY A 9 -53.33 23.91 -55.68
N ARG A 10 -52.67 22.79 -55.93
CA ARG A 10 -52.67 21.63 -55.05
C ARG A 10 -51.81 21.94 -53.80
N LEU A 11 -52.42 21.81 -52.64
CA LEU A 11 -51.69 21.79 -51.37
C LEU A 11 -50.90 20.49 -51.27
N MET A 12 -49.55 20.57 -51.21
CA MET A 12 -48.68 19.48 -50.79
C MET A 12 -48.64 19.50 -49.25
N VAL A 13 -49.17 18.45 -48.65
CA VAL A 13 -48.98 18.21 -47.19
C VAL A 13 -47.62 17.55 -47.02
N ALA A 14 -46.66 18.30 -46.51
CA ALA A 14 -45.37 17.75 -46.09
C ALA A 14 -45.55 17.00 -44.75
N ALA A 15 -45.35 15.67 -44.79
CA ALA A 15 -45.29 14.85 -43.59
C ALA A 15 -43.99 15.15 -42.85
N LEU A 16 -44.03 15.84 -41.71
CA LEU A 16 -42.91 15.91 -40.79
C LEU A 16 -42.72 14.52 -40.13
N ALA A 17 -41.68 13.80 -40.50
CA ALA A 17 -41.23 12.66 -39.75
C ALA A 17 -40.58 13.16 -38.45
N ALA A 18 -41.23 12.88 -37.32
CA ALA A 18 -40.66 13.12 -36.00
C ALA A 18 -39.48 12.15 -35.78
N LEU A 19 -38.25 12.66 -35.84
CA LEU A 19 -37.05 11.95 -35.37
C LEU A 19 -37.14 11.86 -33.84
N SER A 20 -37.45 10.67 -33.33
CA SER A 20 -37.30 10.39 -31.90
C SER A 20 -35.82 10.49 -31.53
N PRO A 21 -35.47 11.26 -30.48
CA PRO A 21 -34.07 11.30 -30.03
C PRO A 21 -33.69 9.90 -29.51
N LEU A 22 -32.67 9.29 -30.10
CA LEU A 22 -31.98 8.16 -29.50
C LEU A 22 -31.44 8.64 -28.13
N PHE A 23 -32.07 8.22 -27.04
CA PHE A 23 -31.48 8.29 -25.73
C PHE A 23 -30.30 7.32 -25.71
N LEU A 24 -29.12 7.81 -26.05
CA LEU A 24 -27.88 7.16 -25.66
C LEU A 24 -27.88 7.18 -24.12
N GLY A 25 -28.07 6.01 -23.52
CA GLY A 25 -28.04 5.84 -22.08
C GLY A 25 -26.76 6.49 -21.55
N GLN A 26 -26.91 7.50 -20.70
CA GLN A 26 -25.78 8.07 -19.96
C GLN A 26 -25.14 6.93 -19.18
N PRO A 27 -23.80 6.78 -19.18
CA PRO A 27 -23.16 5.80 -18.34
C PRO A 27 -23.61 6.07 -16.91
N GLN A 28 -24.26 5.08 -16.30
CA GLN A 28 -24.73 5.18 -14.93
C GLN A 28 -23.46 5.27 -14.07
N ALA A 29 -23.23 6.42 -13.44
CA ALA A 29 -22.16 6.57 -12.46
C ALA A 29 -22.45 5.58 -11.34
N HIS A 30 -21.62 4.56 -11.20
CA HIS A 30 -21.70 3.67 -10.04
C HIS A 30 -21.41 4.50 -8.79
N ALA A 31 -22.29 4.41 -7.79
CA ALA A 31 -22.02 5.05 -6.51
C ALA A 31 -20.77 4.40 -5.88
N ALA A 32 -19.88 5.24 -5.36
CA ALA A 32 -18.71 4.78 -4.66
C ALA A 32 -19.06 3.79 -3.54
N SER A 33 -18.35 2.66 -3.46
CA SER A 33 -18.70 1.58 -2.53
C SER A 33 -17.46 0.85 -1.99
N TRP A 34 -17.65 0.27 -0.80
CA TRP A 34 -16.66 -0.62 -0.19
C TRP A 34 -16.98 -2.08 -0.52
N GLY A 35 -15.94 -2.85 -0.88
CA GLY A 35 -16.04 -4.28 -1.01
C GLY A 35 -15.85 -5.02 0.33
N THR A 36 -15.92 -6.35 0.27
CA THR A 36 -15.67 -7.20 1.43
C THR A 36 -14.18 -7.28 1.75
N PRO A 37 -13.77 -7.19 3.04
CA PRO A 37 -12.39 -7.41 3.46
C PRO A 37 -11.87 -8.78 3.02
N GLN A 38 -10.65 -8.82 2.52
CA GLN A 38 -9.96 -10.00 2.00
C GLN A 38 -8.68 -10.24 2.80
N THR A 39 -8.41 -11.49 3.18
CA THR A 39 -7.13 -11.86 3.78
C THR A 39 -6.05 -11.97 2.69
N VAL A 40 -4.91 -11.33 2.91
CA VAL A 40 -3.74 -11.43 2.03
C VAL A 40 -2.79 -12.48 2.62
N ASN A 41 -2.69 -13.65 1.97
CA ASN A 41 -1.93 -14.80 2.47
C ASN A 41 -1.12 -15.54 1.37
N SER A 42 -0.99 -14.93 0.19
CA SER A 42 -0.28 -15.54 -0.95
C SER A 42 0.91 -14.65 -1.34
N TRP A 43 2.12 -15.17 -1.14
CA TRP A 43 3.37 -14.42 -1.17
C TRP A 43 4.39 -15.00 -2.12
N ASN A 44 5.22 -14.13 -2.69
CA ASN A 44 6.55 -14.44 -3.20
C ASN A 44 7.58 -14.08 -2.12
N THR A 45 8.54 -14.97 -1.88
CA THR A 45 9.71 -14.64 -1.08
C THR A 45 10.78 -14.03 -1.97
N VAL A 46 11.46 -13.00 -1.45
CA VAL A 46 12.55 -12.33 -2.15
C VAL A 46 13.88 -12.94 -1.71
N SER A 47 14.83 -13.05 -2.63
CA SER A 47 16.20 -13.52 -2.38
C SER A 47 17.23 -12.54 -2.91
N GLY A 48 18.37 -12.44 -2.23
CA GLY A 48 19.50 -11.61 -2.63
C GLY A 48 19.62 -10.32 -1.84
N ARG A 49 20.61 -9.53 -2.23
CA ARG A 49 20.88 -8.23 -1.60
C ARG A 49 19.98 -7.15 -2.18
N TRP A 50 19.57 -6.25 -1.30
CA TRP A 50 18.86 -5.02 -1.65
C TRP A 50 19.59 -3.88 -0.96
N THR A 51 20.19 -2.96 -1.70
CA THR A 51 21.14 -1.99 -1.15
C THR A 51 20.96 -0.55 -1.66
N PRO A 52 19.75 -0.09 -2.03
CA PRO A 52 19.61 1.27 -2.56
C PRO A 52 19.93 2.37 -1.53
N ASN A 53 19.81 2.06 -0.21
CA ASN A 53 20.13 2.99 0.89
C ASN A 53 21.26 2.45 1.77
N ASN A 54 22.23 1.74 1.19
CA ASN A 54 23.37 1.12 1.88
C ASN A 54 22.98 0.04 2.89
N GLU A 55 21.87 -0.68 2.67
CA GLU A 55 21.45 -1.80 3.50
C GLU A 55 22.47 -2.96 3.43
N LEU A 56 22.52 -3.72 4.50
CA LEU A 56 23.56 -4.76 4.71
C LEU A 56 23.03 -6.18 4.59
N GLU A 57 21.70 -6.39 4.66
CA GLU A 57 21.15 -7.75 4.67
C GLU A 57 21.18 -8.42 3.29
N THR A 58 21.11 -9.75 3.37
CA THR A 58 20.73 -10.63 2.28
C THR A 58 19.39 -11.25 2.61
N TYR A 59 18.38 -10.97 1.80
CA TYR A 59 17.09 -11.63 1.94
C TYR A 59 17.18 -13.09 1.52
N THR A 60 16.54 -13.96 2.29
CA THR A 60 16.47 -15.39 2.01
C THR A 60 15.12 -15.97 2.42
N PRO A 61 14.54 -16.91 1.62
CA PRO A 61 13.32 -17.61 1.98
C PRO A 61 13.41 -18.37 3.31
N ALA A 62 14.62 -18.79 3.71
CA ALA A 62 14.86 -19.45 4.99
C ALA A 62 14.55 -18.58 6.22
N CYS A 63 14.48 -17.27 6.03
CA CYS A 63 14.09 -16.30 7.06
C CYS A 63 12.58 -16.03 7.12
N VAL A 64 11.75 -16.75 6.34
CA VAL A 64 10.32 -16.51 6.23
C VAL A 64 9.55 -17.81 6.44
N TRP A 65 8.59 -17.81 7.39
CA TRP A 65 7.69 -18.96 7.58
C TRP A 65 6.37 -18.53 8.22
N TYR A 66 5.44 -19.44 8.32
CA TYR A 66 4.20 -19.28 9.08
C TYR A 66 4.23 -20.13 10.34
N GLU A 67 3.82 -19.55 11.46
CA GLU A 67 3.66 -20.21 12.74
C GLU A 67 2.29 -19.84 13.34
N GLY A 68 1.41 -20.80 13.51
CA GLY A 68 0.06 -20.56 14.03
C GLY A 68 -0.75 -19.51 13.26
N GLY A 69 -0.59 -19.45 11.93
CA GLY A 69 -1.24 -18.45 11.09
C GLY A 69 -0.55 -17.07 11.02
N THR A 70 0.49 -16.88 11.83
CA THR A 70 1.30 -15.64 11.84
C THR A 70 2.45 -15.77 10.86
N LEU A 71 2.61 -14.79 9.98
CA LEU A 71 3.81 -14.63 9.15
C LEU A 71 4.96 -14.19 10.04
N VAL A 72 6.08 -14.91 9.99
CA VAL A 72 7.28 -14.61 10.76
C VAL A 72 8.45 -14.32 9.82
N ILE A 73 9.13 -13.22 10.07
CA ILE A 73 10.38 -12.85 9.41
C ILE A 73 11.48 -12.81 10.47
N LYS A 74 12.47 -13.68 10.31
CA LYS A 74 13.67 -13.73 11.14
C LYS A 74 14.74 -12.84 10.57
N THR A 75 15.41 -12.09 11.43
CA THR A 75 16.59 -11.28 11.10
C THR A 75 17.72 -11.65 12.05
N TYR A 76 18.89 -11.98 11.52
CA TYR A 76 20.03 -12.43 12.34
C TYR A 76 21.39 -12.15 11.66
N LYS A 77 22.44 -12.20 12.47
CA LYS A 77 23.83 -12.10 12.00
C LYS A 77 24.49 -13.48 12.04
N SER A 78 25.24 -13.84 11.00
CA SER A 78 26.09 -15.02 10.98
C SER A 78 27.46 -14.63 10.41
N GLY A 79 28.51 -14.70 11.23
CA GLY A 79 29.80 -14.13 10.89
C GLY A 79 29.70 -12.63 10.61
N ASN A 80 30.10 -12.20 9.42
CA ASN A 80 30.01 -10.81 8.97
C ASN A 80 28.80 -10.54 8.06
N THR A 81 27.89 -11.50 7.92
CA THR A 81 26.73 -11.39 7.03
C THR A 81 25.46 -11.25 7.84
N TYR A 82 24.56 -10.37 7.38
CA TYR A 82 23.24 -10.22 7.93
C TYR A 82 22.22 -10.89 7.00
N TYR A 83 21.30 -11.63 7.60
CA TYR A 83 20.22 -12.32 6.89
C TYR A 83 18.88 -11.82 7.39
N SER A 84 17.94 -11.65 6.47
CA SER A 84 16.58 -11.26 6.77
C SER A 84 15.59 -11.87 5.77
N GLY A 85 14.30 -11.63 5.96
CA GLY A 85 13.24 -12.01 5.06
C GLY A 85 12.55 -10.81 4.44
N ARG A 86 12.06 -10.99 3.22
CA ARG A 86 11.13 -10.10 2.53
C ARG A 86 10.11 -10.92 1.77
N VAL A 87 8.85 -10.53 1.89
CA VAL A 87 7.75 -11.09 1.11
C VAL A 87 6.99 -10.01 0.38
N GLU A 88 6.45 -10.37 -0.78
CA GLU A 88 5.63 -9.52 -1.63
C GLU A 88 4.36 -10.29 -2.01
N SER A 89 3.18 -9.68 -1.91
CA SER A 89 1.95 -10.35 -2.31
C SER A 89 1.99 -10.75 -3.79
N LYS A 90 1.43 -11.92 -4.12
CA LYS A 90 1.34 -12.35 -5.53
C LYS A 90 0.34 -11.52 -6.31
N ALA A 91 -0.78 -11.14 -5.68
CA ALA A 91 -1.78 -10.27 -6.29
C ALA A 91 -1.39 -8.79 -6.17
N LEU A 92 -1.98 -7.99 -7.05
CA LEU A 92 -1.97 -6.53 -7.01
C LEU A 92 -3.31 -6.04 -6.46
N TYR A 93 -3.27 -4.94 -5.73
CA TYR A 93 -4.42 -4.35 -5.05
C TYR A 93 -4.54 -2.86 -5.43
N GLY A 94 -5.75 -2.41 -5.69
CA GLY A 94 -6.06 -1.03 -6.09
C GLY A 94 -6.42 -0.11 -4.91
N TYR A 95 -7.31 0.84 -5.17
CA TYR A 95 -7.85 1.70 -4.12
C TYR A 95 -8.50 0.88 -3.01
N GLY A 96 -8.30 1.30 -1.77
CA GLY A 96 -8.84 0.58 -0.62
C GLY A 96 -8.00 0.71 0.63
N THR A 97 -8.40 0.00 1.68
CA THR A 97 -7.68 -0.04 2.95
C THR A 97 -6.72 -1.23 2.97
N TYR A 98 -5.45 -0.94 3.18
CA TYR A 98 -4.36 -1.87 3.43
C TYR A 98 -4.07 -1.91 4.93
N SER A 99 -4.19 -3.06 5.55
CA SER A 99 -4.07 -3.19 6.99
C SER A 99 -3.18 -4.36 7.38
N PHE A 100 -2.31 -4.11 8.36
CA PHE A 100 -1.35 -5.06 8.91
C PHE A 100 -1.46 -5.05 10.43
N THR A 101 -1.61 -6.22 11.04
CA THR A 101 -1.47 -6.37 12.50
C THR A 101 -0.13 -7.00 12.78
N ALA A 102 0.82 -6.19 13.23
CA ALA A 102 2.22 -6.59 13.34
C ALA A 102 2.82 -6.30 14.72
N ASN A 103 3.71 -7.20 15.14
CA ASN A 103 4.64 -6.99 16.26
C ASN A 103 6.03 -6.77 15.66
N MET A 104 6.50 -5.54 15.77
CA MET A 104 7.75 -5.08 15.16
C MET A 104 8.92 -5.30 16.11
N PRO A 105 10.08 -5.82 15.65
CA PRO A 105 11.27 -5.91 16.47
C PRO A 105 11.92 -4.54 16.68
N ASN A 106 12.65 -4.39 17.79
CA ASN A 106 13.58 -3.29 18.02
C ASN A 106 15.04 -3.76 17.84
N GLY A 107 15.96 -2.83 17.86
CA GLY A 107 17.41 -3.06 17.82
C GLY A 107 18.10 -2.06 16.91
N GLN A 108 19.25 -1.53 17.37
CA GLN A 108 20.06 -0.61 16.59
C GLN A 108 20.32 -1.14 15.18
N GLY A 109 20.10 -0.31 14.17
CA GLY A 109 20.35 -0.65 12.78
C GLY A 109 19.32 -1.56 12.13
N LEU A 110 18.15 -1.78 12.75
CA LEU A 110 17.01 -2.49 12.13
C LEU A 110 15.96 -1.50 11.65
N LEU A 111 15.32 -1.84 10.52
CA LEU A 111 14.17 -1.15 9.97
C LEU A 111 13.10 -2.18 9.56
N PRO A 112 12.31 -2.69 10.53
CA PRO A 112 11.12 -3.47 10.20
C PRO A 112 10.07 -2.58 9.54
N ALA A 113 9.44 -3.09 8.48
CA ALA A 113 8.46 -2.36 7.69
C ALA A 113 7.30 -3.26 7.23
N VAL A 114 6.11 -2.66 7.21
CA VAL A 114 4.90 -3.16 6.55
C VAL A 114 4.36 -2.06 5.64
N TRP A 115 4.28 -2.34 4.35
CA TRP A 115 4.09 -1.34 3.33
C TRP A 115 3.47 -1.88 2.05
N ALA A 116 3.23 -1.03 1.06
CA ALA A 116 2.83 -1.43 -0.28
C ALA A 116 3.44 -0.51 -1.33
N ALA A 117 3.77 -1.09 -2.48
CA ALA A 117 4.32 -0.35 -3.61
C ALA A 117 3.90 -0.93 -4.95
N TYR A 118 3.90 -0.07 -5.97
CA TYR A 118 3.95 -0.48 -7.36
C TYR A 118 5.41 -0.74 -7.74
N LEU A 119 5.71 -1.93 -8.24
CA LEU A 119 7.09 -2.39 -8.39
C LEU A 119 7.64 -2.33 -9.81
N ASN A 120 6.82 -1.92 -10.81
CA ASN A 120 7.32 -1.85 -12.19
C ASN A 120 6.57 -0.77 -13.03
N PRO A 121 7.11 0.45 -13.13
CA PRO A 121 8.30 0.98 -12.42
C PRO A 121 8.03 1.15 -10.93
N TRP A 122 9.08 1.31 -10.12
CA TRP A 122 8.94 1.60 -8.68
C TRP A 122 8.20 2.93 -8.50
N LEU A 123 7.25 3.00 -7.56
CA LEU A 123 6.37 4.13 -7.21
C LEU A 123 5.00 4.09 -7.91
N PRO A 124 3.94 4.47 -7.16
CA PRO A 124 3.96 5.01 -5.78
C PRO A 124 4.28 3.94 -4.74
N GLU A 125 4.68 4.40 -3.52
CA GLU A 125 4.97 3.60 -2.34
C GLU A 125 4.30 4.20 -1.12
N PHE A 126 3.69 3.36 -0.27
CA PHE A 126 3.01 3.78 0.95
C PHE A 126 3.41 2.86 2.11
N ASP A 127 4.10 3.44 3.08
CA ASP A 127 4.58 2.71 4.25
C ASP A 127 3.55 2.82 5.37
N ALA A 128 2.82 1.73 5.61
CA ALA A 128 1.85 1.69 6.70
C ALA A 128 2.54 1.81 8.07
N ALA A 129 3.74 1.27 8.20
CA ALA A 129 4.61 1.50 9.34
C ALA A 129 6.06 1.13 9.05
N GLU A 130 6.96 1.99 9.51
CA GLU A 130 8.39 1.75 9.67
C GLU A 130 8.79 2.10 11.10
N ILE A 131 9.65 1.29 11.71
CA ILE A 131 10.21 1.57 13.04
C ILE A 131 11.74 1.54 12.95
N VAL A 132 12.37 2.70 13.18
CA VAL A 132 13.81 2.77 13.34
C VAL A 132 14.18 2.12 14.66
N GLY A 133 14.87 0.99 14.62
CA GLY A 133 15.00 0.08 15.75
C GLY A 133 15.67 0.64 17.00
N GLN A 134 16.48 1.71 16.88
CA GLN A 134 17.00 2.48 18.04
C GLN A 134 16.00 3.53 18.57
N ASN A 135 14.89 3.77 17.87
CA ASN A 135 13.81 4.66 18.30
C ASN A 135 12.46 3.92 18.33
N PRO A 136 12.31 2.87 19.18
CA PRO A 136 11.15 1.99 19.16
C PRO A 136 9.85 2.67 19.61
N ASN A 137 9.94 3.88 20.11
CA ASN A 137 8.79 4.67 20.57
C ASN A 137 8.13 5.46 19.45
N THR A 138 8.71 5.52 18.26
CA THR A 138 8.18 6.26 17.13
C THR A 138 7.93 5.34 15.95
N VAL A 139 6.70 5.32 15.45
CA VAL A 139 6.34 4.75 14.16
C VAL A 139 6.29 5.86 13.13
N TYR A 140 6.85 5.57 11.97
CA TYR A 140 6.83 6.45 10.80
C TYR A 140 5.89 5.85 9.75
N GLN A 141 5.15 6.70 9.08
CA GLN A 141 4.23 6.37 7.99
C GLN A 141 4.51 7.31 6.84
N THR A 142 4.89 6.76 5.70
CA THR A 142 5.44 7.54 4.60
C THR A 142 4.66 7.30 3.32
N SER A 143 4.51 8.33 2.51
CA SER A 143 4.10 8.20 1.11
C SER A 143 5.18 8.75 0.20
N HIS A 144 5.53 7.98 -0.83
CA HIS A 144 6.29 8.42 -1.98
C HIS A 144 5.35 8.42 -3.18
N ASP A 145 5.15 9.58 -3.78
CA ASP A 145 4.29 9.70 -4.96
C ASP A 145 5.01 9.24 -6.23
N THR A 146 4.34 9.30 -7.37
CA THR A 146 4.92 8.91 -8.67
C THR A 146 6.13 9.73 -9.11
N ASN A 147 6.35 10.89 -8.51
CA ASN A 147 7.53 11.75 -8.74
C ASN A 147 8.59 11.59 -7.64
N ASN A 148 8.41 10.60 -6.74
CA ASN A 148 9.22 10.38 -5.55
C ASN A 148 9.22 11.56 -4.55
N ALA A 149 8.17 12.38 -4.56
CA ALA A 149 7.98 13.38 -3.52
C ALA A 149 7.50 12.69 -2.24
N GLN A 150 8.28 12.84 -1.18
CA GLN A 150 8.03 12.18 0.11
C GLN A 150 7.16 13.06 1.01
N THR A 151 6.22 12.41 1.71
CA THR A 151 5.54 12.98 2.87
C THR A 151 5.53 11.95 3.99
N GLN A 152 6.03 12.33 5.16
CA GLN A 152 6.15 11.44 6.30
C GLN A 152 5.37 11.98 7.50
N PHE A 153 4.60 11.11 8.11
CA PHE A 153 3.93 11.31 9.39
C PHE A 153 4.62 10.45 10.45
N SER A 154 4.51 10.85 11.70
CA SER A 154 5.02 10.05 12.81
C SER A 154 4.08 10.09 14.01
N LYS A 155 4.09 9.00 14.77
CA LYS A 155 3.34 8.89 16.03
C LYS A 155 4.24 8.31 17.11
N THR A 156 4.32 8.99 18.23
CA THR A 156 5.09 8.54 19.39
C THR A 156 4.18 7.86 20.42
N ASN A 157 4.66 6.77 20.98
CA ASN A 157 4.04 6.05 22.10
C ASN A 157 5.10 5.84 23.19
N PRO A 158 4.96 6.42 24.38
CA PRO A 158 5.94 6.25 25.46
C PRO A 158 6.15 4.78 25.88
N ALA A 159 5.15 3.91 25.71
CA ALA A 159 5.26 2.48 25.95
C ALA A 159 6.00 1.72 24.82
N GLY A 160 6.29 2.40 23.70
CA GLY A 160 6.87 1.82 22.50
C GLY A 160 5.85 1.18 21.56
N TRP A 161 6.30 0.92 20.34
CA TRP A 161 5.55 0.23 19.29
C TRP A 161 6.07 -1.18 19.02
N THR A 162 7.07 -1.62 19.76
CA THR A 162 7.69 -2.94 19.64
C THR A 162 7.25 -3.86 20.78
N ASN A 163 7.40 -5.18 20.57
CA ASN A 163 7.04 -6.22 21.53
C ASN A 163 5.53 -6.40 21.80
N ALA A 164 4.66 -5.74 21.04
CA ALA A 164 3.21 -5.93 21.05
C ALA A 164 2.66 -5.86 19.61
N PHE A 165 1.51 -6.50 19.40
CA PHE A 165 0.81 -6.37 18.12
C PHE A 165 0.05 -5.05 18.08
N HIS A 166 0.28 -4.28 17.03
CA HIS A 166 -0.44 -3.05 16.69
C HIS A 166 -0.99 -3.15 15.29
N ARG A 167 -2.08 -2.46 15.02
CA ARG A 167 -2.66 -2.37 13.68
C ARG A 167 -2.15 -1.11 12.98
N TYR A 168 -1.40 -1.32 11.92
CA TYR A 168 -0.91 -0.28 11.03
C TYR A 168 -1.68 -0.34 9.73
N SER A 169 -2.12 0.80 9.21
CA SER A 169 -2.88 0.81 7.97
C SER A 169 -2.75 2.12 7.22
N PHE A 170 -3.03 2.05 5.94
CA PHE A 170 -3.39 3.22 5.16
C PHE A 170 -4.64 2.91 4.33
N THR A 171 -5.40 3.95 4.02
CA THR A 171 -6.49 3.90 3.05
C THR A 171 -6.10 4.74 1.85
N TRP A 172 -5.99 4.08 0.72
CA TRP A 172 -5.69 4.73 -0.55
C TRP A 172 -6.98 5.07 -1.27
N TRP A 173 -7.27 6.36 -1.36
CA TRP A 173 -8.38 6.95 -2.07
C TRP A 173 -7.94 7.45 -3.46
N PRO A 174 -8.84 7.79 -4.38
CA PRO A 174 -8.47 8.38 -5.67
C PRO A 174 -7.72 9.70 -5.58
N ASP A 175 -7.94 10.47 -4.51
CA ASP A 175 -7.47 11.86 -4.35
C ASP A 175 -6.60 12.10 -3.10
N HIS A 176 -6.48 11.10 -2.22
CA HIS A 176 -5.66 11.21 -1.00
C HIS A 176 -5.30 9.85 -0.42
N ILE A 177 -4.47 9.85 0.62
CA ILE A 177 -4.17 8.69 1.45
C ILE A 177 -4.32 9.11 2.90
N ASP A 178 -5.04 8.28 3.67
CA ASP A 178 -5.11 8.37 5.12
C ASP A 178 -4.25 7.29 5.75
N PHE A 179 -3.35 7.67 6.64
CA PHE A 179 -2.59 6.75 7.47
C PHE A 179 -3.22 6.62 8.86
N ALA A 180 -3.16 5.43 9.44
CA ALA A 180 -3.71 5.18 10.78
C ALA A 180 -2.89 4.14 11.56
N VAL A 181 -2.86 4.33 12.89
CA VAL A 181 -2.30 3.37 13.85
C VAL A 181 -3.37 3.06 14.90
N ASP A 182 -3.67 1.78 15.10
CA ASP A 182 -4.71 1.27 16.01
C ASP A 182 -6.09 1.91 15.76
N GLY A 183 -6.37 2.23 14.48
CA GLY A 183 -7.61 2.83 14.04
C GLY A 183 -7.70 4.35 14.16
N ALA A 184 -6.71 4.99 14.78
CA ALA A 184 -6.64 6.45 14.84
C ALA A 184 -5.86 6.99 13.64
N VAL A 185 -6.45 7.90 12.87
CA VAL A 185 -5.78 8.59 11.76
C VAL A 185 -4.60 9.39 12.31
N THR A 186 -3.45 9.22 11.69
CA THR A 186 -2.18 9.87 12.05
C THR A 186 -1.80 10.96 11.06
N GLY A 187 -2.27 10.85 9.82
CA GLY A 187 -2.03 11.85 8.79
C GLY A 187 -2.79 11.58 7.51
N THR A 188 -3.02 12.64 6.75
CA THR A 188 -3.64 12.61 5.43
C THR A 188 -2.73 13.31 4.42
N LYS A 189 -2.44 12.65 3.30
CA LYS A 189 -1.71 13.23 2.18
C LYS A 189 -2.63 13.35 0.97
N TRP A 190 -2.89 14.55 0.53
CA TRP A 190 -3.67 14.84 -0.68
C TRP A 190 -2.80 14.77 -1.93
N TYR A 191 -3.17 13.92 -2.86
CA TYR A 191 -2.63 13.86 -4.22
C TYR A 191 -3.44 12.87 -5.07
N THR A 192 -3.41 13.05 -6.38
CA THR A 192 -4.12 12.17 -7.31
C THR A 192 -3.16 11.10 -7.84
N THR A 193 -3.50 9.83 -7.63
CA THR A 193 -2.80 8.73 -8.28
C THR A 193 -3.49 8.34 -9.59
N PRO A 194 -2.73 7.94 -10.62
CA PRO A 194 -3.33 7.44 -11.84
C PRO A 194 -4.21 6.21 -11.56
N PRO A 195 -5.40 6.12 -12.15
CA PRO A 195 -6.20 4.90 -12.09
C PRO A 195 -5.48 3.74 -12.77
N GLY A 196 -5.73 2.52 -12.31
CA GLY A 196 -5.20 1.30 -12.93
C GLY A 196 -3.82 0.85 -12.43
N VAL A 197 -3.22 1.56 -11.49
CA VAL A 197 -2.01 1.10 -10.78
C VAL A 197 -2.44 0.13 -9.68
N GLY A 198 -1.77 -1.01 -9.60
CA GLY A 198 -1.97 -1.96 -8.50
C GLY A 198 -0.70 -2.10 -7.67
N MET A 199 -0.82 -2.14 -6.36
CA MET A 199 0.29 -2.29 -5.43
C MET A 199 0.41 -3.71 -4.91
N ARG A 200 1.62 -4.12 -4.56
CA ARG A 200 1.88 -5.32 -3.75
C ARG A 200 2.00 -4.92 -2.30
N PHE A 201 1.42 -5.74 -1.42
CA PHE A 201 1.77 -5.71 -0.01
C PHE A 201 3.19 -6.24 0.16
N ILE A 202 3.96 -5.59 1.01
CA ILE A 202 5.34 -5.96 1.27
C ILE A 202 5.58 -5.97 2.78
N VAL A 203 6.34 -6.96 3.23
CA VAL A 203 6.76 -7.11 4.65
C VAL A 203 8.21 -7.51 4.68
N ASN A 204 9.04 -6.76 5.39
CA ASN A 204 10.46 -7.06 5.55
C ASN A 204 11.05 -6.44 6.82
N THR A 205 12.27 -6.83 7.14
CA THR A 205 13.15 -6.09 8.05
C THR A 205 14.46 -5.82 7.33
N ALA A 206 14.78 -4.56 7.09
CA ALA A 206 16.10 -4.16 6.61
C ALA A 206 17.09 -4.09 7.75
N VAL A 207 18.38 -4.26 7.43
CA VAL A 207 19.52 -4.20 8.37
C VAL A 207 20.53 -3.21 7.86
N GLY A 208 20.94 -2.26 8.68
CA GLY A 208 21.82 -1.19 8.26
C GLY A 208 21.11 -0.18 7.36
N GLY A 209 21.90 0.65 6.73
CA GLY A 209 21.40 1.68 5.82
C GLY A 209 21.50 3.08 6.41
N ASP A 210 21.24 4.05 5.55
CA ASP A 210 21.45 5.47 5.86
C ASP A 210 20.57 5.97 7.00
N TRP A 211 19.36 5.45 7.10
CA TRP A 211 18.38 5.91 8.10
C TRP A 211 18.51 5.16 9.44
N PRO A 212 18.45 3.82 9.51
CA PRO A 212 18.58 3.11 10.78
C PRO A 212 20.02 3.03 11.29
N GLY A 213 21.00 3.39 10.47
CA GLY A 213 22.41 3.24 10.78
C GLY A 213 22.84 1.78 10.86
N ASN A 214 24.06 1.53 11.31
CA ASN A 214 24.58 0.18 11.40
C ASN A 214 24.14 -0.53 12.69
N PRO A 215 23.85 -1.85 12.62
CA PRO A 215 23.62 -2.66 13.81
C PRO A 215 24.91 -2.79 14.63
N ASN A 216 24.75 -3.04 15.91
CA ASN A 216 25.84 -3.31 16.84
C ASN A 216 25.60 -4.63 17.60
N ASP A 217 26.48 -4.99 18.53
CA ASP A 217 26.36 -6.26 19.25
C ASP A 217 25.09 -6.35 20.09
N SER A 218 24.59 -5.21 20.63
CA SER A 218 23.34 -5.20 21.39
C SER A 218 22.10 -5.51 20.54
N THR A 219 22.18 -5.29 19.22
CA THR A 219 21.10 -5.66 18.28
C THR A 219 20.83 -7.15 18.34
N TRP A 220 21.86 -7.97 18.55
CA TRP A 220 21.83 -9.43 18.51
C TRP A 220 21.87 -10.07 19.91
N ALA A 221 21.86 -9.25 20.97
CA ALA A 221 21.88 -9.72 22.37
C ALA A 221 20.49 -10.25 22.81
N THR A 222 20.03 -11.29 22.12
CA THR A 222 18.80 -12.06 22.40
C THR A 222 19.20 -13.51 22.68
N ALA A 223 18.28 -14.29 23.23
CA ALA A 223 18.56 -15.68 23.60
C ALA A 223 19.06 -16.55 22.42
N ASP A 224 18.64 -16.25 21.20
CA ASP A 224 18.98 -16.99 19.98
C ASP A 224 19.73 -16.16 18.94
N GLY A 225 20.15 -14.94 19.29
CA GLY A 225 20.89 -14.05 18.40
C GLY A 225 20.07 -13.51 17.23
N ALA A 226 18.73 -13.49 17.33
CA ALA A 226 17.85 -13.09 16.24
C ALA A 226 16.76 -12.09 16.67
N ARG A 227 16.18 -11.44 15.69
CA ARG A 227 15.02 -10.54 15.84
C ARG A 227 13.89 -11.01 14.94
N TYR A 228 12.65 -10.78 15.35
CA TYR A 228 11.49 -11.32 14.68
C TYR A 228 10.44 -10.25 14.43
N LEU A 229 10.12 -10.02 13.16
CA LEU A 229 8.91 -9.31 12.76
C LEU A 229 7.81 -10.36 12.61
N LYS A 230 6.71 -10.19 13.36
CA LYS A 230 5.56 -11.11 13.34
C LYS A 230 4.33 -10.37 12.85
N VAL A 231 3.64 -10.90 11.85
CA VAL A 231 2.42 -10.30 11.31
C VAL A 231 1.28 -11.31 11.40
N SER A 232 0.34 -11.05 12.30
CA SER A 232 -0.77 -11.98 12.58
C SER A 232 -1.96 -11.82 11.63
N SER A 233 -2.07 -10.66 10.98
CA SER A 233 -3.13 -10.40 10.00
C SER A 233 -2.68 -9.41 8.95
N ILE A 234 -2.99 -9.70 7.69
CA ILE A 234 -2.85 -8.77 6.57
C ILE A 234 -4.16 -8.81 5.81
N THR A 235 -4.83 -7.66 5.69
CA THR A 235 -6.12 -7.55 5.03
C THR A 235 -6.16 -6.40 4.04
N TYR A 236 -6.95 -6.60 3.00
CA TYR A 236 -7.30 -5.59 2.01
C TYR A 236 -8.81 -5.42 1.95
N THR A 237 -9.30 -4.20 2.03
CA THR A 237 -10.71 -3.87 1.80
C THR A 237 -10.79 -3.00 0.56
N PRO A 238 -11.32 -3.49 -0.58
CA PRO A 238 -11.35 -2.72 -1.82
C PRO A 238 -12.31 -1.54 -1.73
N TYR A 239 -11.93 -0.43 -2.36
CA TYR A 239 -12.77 0.73 -2.61
C TYR A 239 -13.00 0.87 -4.12
N HIS A 240 -14.26 1.05 -4.50
CA HIS A 240 -14.71 1.26 -5.87
C HIS A 240 -15.22 2.70 -6.00
N PRO A 241 -14.44 3.62 -6.62
CA PRO A 241 -14.82 5.02 -6.80
C PRO A 241 -15.96 5.21 -7.79
#